data_bd4da36c877777b96c92e3a064444808
#
_entry.id   bd4da36c877777b96c92e3a064444808
#
_cell.length_a   1.000
_cell.length_b   1.000
_cell.length_c   1.000
_cell.angle_alpha   90.00
_cell.angle_beta   90.00
_cell.angle_gamma   90.00
#
_symmetry.space_group_name_H-M   'P 1'
#
loop_
_entity.id
_entity.type
_entity.pdbx_description
1 polymer ?
#
loop_
_entity_poly.entity_id
_entity_poly.type
_entity_poly.pdbx_seq_one_letter_code
_entity_poly.pdbx_strand_id
1 'polypeptide(L)'
;NERYKVAAYEQFTKLKKKAYPVLESRPENAAKAAERLIGGGMPLDIIFFDLPGTVYNTGIVNTIATMDYIFCPIAADHVVMESSLQFASLVNDHLITNGKTNIKGLYLLWNMVDGREKTDLYRIYETVAAEMGVPILKTILPDSKRFRREAMEESGKALFRSTLFPPDRTLIKGSNLDALTDEILTIIKQE
;
A
#
# COMPACT_ATOMS: atom_id res chain seq x y z
N ASN A 1 3.58 -13.82 16.99
CA ASN A 1 4.81 -13.71 17.76
C ASN A 1 4.60 -12.73 18.91
N GLU A 2 4.62 -13.24 20.17
CA GLU A 2 4.32 -12.48 21.40
C GLU A 2 5.23 -11.24 21.57
N ARG A 3 6.51 -11.35 21.22
CA ARG A 3 7.47 -10.24 21.31
C ARG A 3 7.04 -9.03 20.47
N TYR A 4 6.49 -9.26 19.27
CA TYR A 4 6.00 -8.18 18.42
C TYR A 4 4.77 -7.50 19.03
N LYS A 5 3.88 -8.25 19.67
CA LYS A 5 2.69 -7.67 20.31
C LYS A 5 3.07 -6.74 21.45
N VAL A 6 4.02 -7.15 22.29
CA VAL A 6 4.50 -6.33 23.41
C VAL A 6 5.17 -5.06 22.90
N ALA A 7 6.11 -5.18 21.96
CA ALA A 7 6.80 -4.03 21.38
C ALA A 7 5.83 -3.08 20.64
N ALA A 8 4.83 -3.60 19.94
CA ALA A 8 3.78 -2.80 19.31
C ALA A 8 3.00 -2.02 20.37
N TYR A 9 2.53 -2.69 21.41
CA TYR A 9 1.78 -2.06 22.50
C TYR A 9 2.58 -0.92 23.16
N GLU A 10 3.84 -1.16 23.49
CA GLU A 10 4.72 -0.15 24.07
C GLU A 10 4.89 1.06 23.14
N GLN A 11 5.10 0.83 21.85
CA GLN A 11 5.27 1.91 20.88
C GLN A 11 3.99 2.71 20.67
N PHE A 12 2.83 2.06 20.54
CA PHE A 12 1.54 2.73 20.46
C PHE A 12 1.26 3.58 21.70
N THR A 13 1.55 3.04 22.90
CA THR A 13 1.41 3.74 24.19
C THR A 13 2.33 4.96 24.25
N LYS A 14 3.61 4.79 23.90
CA LYS A 14 4.60 5.87 23.87
C LYS A 14 4.20 7.01 22.94
N LEU A 15 3.63 6.67 21.79
CA LEU A 15 3.19 7.65 20.78
C LEU A 15 1.77 8.17 21.04
N LYS A 16 1.10 7.71 22.10
CA LYS A 16 -0.30 8.04 22.43
C LYS A 16 -1.24 7.77 21.23
N LYS A 17 -0.98 6.71 20.47
CA LYS A 17 -1.81 6.27 19.37
C LYS A 17 -2.58 5.01 19.74
N LYS A 18 -3.74 4.79 19.12
CA LYS A 18 -4.48 3.54 19.26
C LYS A 18 -3.96 2.51 18.27
N ALA A 19 -3.80 1.29 18.72
CA ALA A 19 -3.51 0.16 17.82
C ALA A 19 -4.72 -0.13 16.94
N TYR A 20 -4.46 -0.50 15.70
CA TYR A 20 -5.46 -1.02 14.77
C TYR A 20 -5.30 -2.54 14.62
N PRO A 21 -6.34 -3.29 14.30
CA PRO A 21 -6.24 -4.72 14.08
C PRO A 21 -5.44 -5.02 12.81
N VAL A 22 -4.56 -6.02 12.90
CA VAL A 22 -3.88 -6.61 11.75
C VAL A 22 -4.25 -8.09 11.72
N LEU A 23 -4.90 -8.51 10.65
CA LEU A 23 -5.35 -9.87 10.45
C LEU A 23 -4.54 -10.53 9.34
N GLU A 24 -4.04 -11.72 9.60
CA GLU A 24 -3.45 -12.57 8.59
C GLU A 24 -4.53 -13.46 7.99
N SER A 25 -4.57 -13.51 6.67
CA SER A 25 -5.52 -14.33 5.91
C SER A 25 -4.87 -14.84 4.62
N ARG A 26 -5.40 -15.95 4.11
CA ARG A 26 -5.11 -16.32 2.73
C ARG A 26 -5.82 -15.35 1.79
N PRO A 27 -5.21 -15.00 0.63
CA PRO A 27 -5.79 -14.02 -0.30
C PRO A 27 -7.26 -14.29 -0.65
N GLU A 28 -7.60 -15.56 -0.89
CA GLU A 28 -8.96 -15.98 -1.22
C GLU A 28 -9.98 -15.82 -0.10
N ASN A 29 -9.54 -15.61 1.13
CA ASN A 29 -10.38 -15.41 2.31
C ASN A 29 -10.35 -13.98 2.85
N ALA A 30 -9.56 -13.10 2.25
CA ALA A 30 -9.33 -11.73 2.76
C ALA A 30 -10.64 -10.91 2.77
N ALA A 31 -11.44 -10.98 1.72
CA ALA A 31 -12.75 -10.32 1.67
C ALA A 31 -13.67 -10.78 2.80
N LYS A 32 -13.76 -12.09 3.03
CA LYS A 32 -14.57 -12.65 4.14
C LYS A 32 -14.06 -12.25 5.52
N ALA A 33 -12.74 -12.07 5.67
CA ALA A 33 -12.17 -11.57 6.91
C ALA A 33 -12.58 -10.12 7.17
N ALA A 34 -12.58 -9.27 6.15
CA ALA A 34 -13.07 -7.90 6.23
C ALA A 34 -14.57 -7.83 6.57
N GLU A 35 -15.40 -8.62 5.92
CA GLU A 35 -16.85 -8.72 6.22
C GLU A 35 -17.10 -9.08 7.69
N ARG A 36 -16.32 -10.00 8.26
CA ARG A 36 -16.41 -10.34 9.68
C ARG A 36 -16.04 -9.19 10.61
N LEU A 37 -15.04 -8.38 10.24
CA LEU A 37 -14.69 -7.18 11.01
C LEU A 37 -15.82 -6.15 10.98
N ILE A 38 -16.40 -5.90 9.82
CA ILE A 38 -17.52 -4.99 9.64
C ILE A 38 -18.74 -5.50 10.40
N GLY A 39 -19.10 -6.77 10.24
CA GLY A 39 -20.22 -7.43 10.90
C GLY A 39 -20.08 -7.54 12.42
N GLY A 40 -18.86 -7.50 12.95
CA GLY A 40 -18.54 -7.50 14.38
C GLY A 40 -18.79 -6.15 15.07
N GLY A 41 -19.27 -5.14 14.36
CA GLY A 41 -19.59 -3.81 14.91
C GLY A 41 -18.37 -2.97 15.24
N MET A 42 -17.20 -3.31 14.70
CA MET A 42 -15.99 -2.50 14.86
C MET A 42 -16.13 -1.23 14.01
N PRO A 43 -15.96 -0.03 14.59
CA PRO A 43 -15.98 1.21 13.82
C PRO A 43 -14.70 1.30 12.96
N LEU A 44 -14.83 1.00 11.68
CA LEU A 44 -13.74 1.04 10.71
C LEU A 44 -14.07 2.07 9.63
N ASP A 45 -13.17 3.02 9.42
CA ASP A 45 -13.27 3.98 8.32
C ASP A 45 -12.62 3.44 7.04
N ILE A 46 -11.50 2.72 7.17
CA ILE A 46 -10.71 2.20 6.07
C ILE A 46 -10.18 0.80 6.41
N ILE A 47 -10.19 -0.10 5.45
CA ILE A 47 -9.54 -1.41 5.51
C ILE A 47 -8.49 -1.48 4.41
N PHE A 48 -7.24 -1.73 4.79
CA PHE A 48 -6.16 -1.97 3.85
C PHE A 48 -5.96 -3.48 3.66
N PHE A 49 -5.89 -3.90 2.40
CA PHE A 49 -5.52 -5.25 2.01
C PHE A 49 -4.08 -5.23 1.46
N ASP A 50 -3.18 -5.93 2.12
CA ASP A 50 -1.84 -6.19 1.60
C ASP A 50 -1.87 -7.50 0.82
N LEU A 51 -1.92 -7.42 -0.50
CA LEU A 51 -2.08 -8.57 -1.39
C LEU A 51 -0.79 -8.85 -2.17
N PRO A 52 -0.52 -10.13 -2.49
CA PRO A 52 0.55 -10.46 -3.42
C PRO A 52 0.35 -9.78 -4.78
N GLY A 53 1.42 -9.29 -5.38
CA GLY A 53 1.43 -8.65 -6.70
C GLY A 53 1.21 -9.63 -7.86
N THR A 54 0.24 -10.53 -7.76
CA THR A 54 -0.06 -11.54 -8.78
C THR A 54 -1.58 -11.66 -8.97
N VAL A 55 -1.99 -11.81 -10.22
CA VAL A 55 -3.40 -12.04 -10.62
C VAL A 55 -3.66 -13.48 -11.09
N TYR A 56 -2.68 -14.35 -10.97
CA TYR A 56 -2.82 -15.73 -11.44
C TYR A 56 -3.74 -16.62 -10.56
N ASN A 57 -4.15 -16.11 -9.42
CA ASN A 57 -5.03 -16.82 -8.50
C ASN A 57 -6.43 -16.19 -8.52
N THR A 58 -7.44 -16.96 -8.89
CA THR A 58 -8.84 -16.53 -8.94
C THR A 58 -9.33 -15.95 -7.60
N GLY A 59 -8.82 -16.48 -6.47
CA GLY A 59 -9.14 -15.94 -5.15
C GLY A 59 -8.63 -14.53 -4.93
N ILE A 60 -7.44 -14.20 -5.45
CA ILE A 60 -6.89 -12.83 -5.41
C ILE A 60 -7.76 -11.91 -6.26
N VAL A 61 -8.07 -12.31 -7.50
CA VAL A 61 -8.91 -11.52 -8.41
C VAL A 61 -10.29 -11.25 -7.78
N ASN A 62 -10.92 -12.25 -7.19
CA ASN A 62 -12.20 -12.11 -6.50
C ASN A 62 -12.09 -11.13 -5.31
N THR A 63 -10.99 -11.17 -4.56
CA THR A 63 -10.77 -10.24 -3.46
C THR A 63 -10.55 -8.81 -3.97
N ILE A 64 -9.75 -8.63 -5.03
CA ILE A 64 -9.54 -7.34 -5.68
C ILE A 64 -10.87 -6.74 -6.17
N ALA A 65 -11.75 -7.56 -6.75
CA ALA A 65 -13.04 -7.14 -7.25
C ALA A 65 -14.00 -6.59 -6.16
N THR A 66 -13.70 -6.82 -4.89
CA THR A 66 -14.49 -6.30 -3.75
C THR A 66 -13.97 -4.97 -3.20
N MET A 67 -12.87 -4.45 -3.73
CA MET A 67 -12.25 -3.23 -3.24
C MET A 67 -12.86 -1.99 -3.88
N ASP A 68 -12.82 -0.86 -3.16
CA ASP A 68 -13.19 0.44 -3.72
C ASP A 68 -12.04 1.05 -4.51
N TYR A 69 -10.81 0.96 -3.99
CA TYR A 69 -9.62 1.57 -4.57
C TYR A 69 -8.43 0.61 -4.56
N ILE A 70 -7.59 0.73 -5.57
CA ILE A 70 -6.36 -0.05 -5.70
C ILE A 70 -5.19 0.92 -5.86
N PHE A 71 -4.17 0.76 -5.02
CA PHE A 71 -2.92 1.51 -5.10
C PHE A 71 -1.78 0.54 -5.35
N CYS A 72 -1.16 0.64 -6.53
CA CYS A 72 -0.09 -0.27 -6.95
C CYS A 72 1.26 0.46 -6.89
N PRO A 73 2.14 0.10 -5.92
CA PRO A 73 3.49 0.65 -5.87
C PRO A 73 4.33 0.18 -7.07
N ILE A 74 5.02 1.14 -7.70
CA ILE A 74 5.94 0.90 -8.82
C ILE A 74 7.33 1.44 -8.48
N ALA A 75 8.35 0.86 -9.08
CA ALA A 75 9.72 1.34 -8.98
C ALA A 75 10.32 1.52 -10.37
N ALA A 76 11.37 2.33 -10.50
CA ALA A 76 12.06 2.57 -11.77
C ALA A 76 12.97 1.37 -12.15
N ASP A 77 12.39 0.18 -12.15
CA ASP A 77 12.99 -1.07 -12.57
C ASP A 77 12.15 -1.65 -13.69
N HIS A 78 12.78 -2.05 -14.78
CA HIS A 78 12.10 -2.50 -15.99
C HIS A 78 11.17 -3.70 -15.72
N VAL A 79 11.63 -4.67 -14.94
CA VAL A 79 10.85 -5.89 -14.62
C VAL A 79 9.65 -5.56 -13.72
N VAL A 80 9.87 -4.70 -12.72
CA VAL A 80 8.82 -4.24 -11.82
C VAL A 80 7.77 -3.45 -12.58
N MET A 81 8.19 -2.55 -13.48
CA MET A 81 7.25 -1.75 -14.27
C MET A 81 6.44 -2.60 -15.23
N GLU A 82 7.08 -3.50 -15.97
CA GLU A 82 6.38 -4.38 -16.90
C GLU A 82 5.30 -5.21 -16.19
N SER A 83 5.64 -5.83 -15.07
CA SER A 83 4.69 -6.62 -14.28
C SER A 83 3.58 -5.77 -13.68
N SER A 84 3.89 -4.55 -13.23
CA SER A 84 2.89 -3.62 -12.66
C SER A 84 1.94 -3.08 -13.72
N LEU A 85 2.43 -2.77 -14.93
CA LEU A 85 1.59 -2.34 -16.05
C LEU A 85 0.70 -3.48 -16.56
N GLN A 86 1.22 -4.71 -16.62
CA GLN A 86 0.41 -5.89 -16.95
C GLN A 86 -0.71 -6.11 -15.91
N PHE A 87 -0.38 -5.99 -14.62
CA PHE A 87 -1.37 -6.04 -13.56
C PHE A 87 -2.43 -4.94 -13.72
N ALA A 88 -2.00 -3.71 -13.95
CA ALA A 88 -2.90 -2.56 -14.11
C ALA A 88 -3.82 -2.72 -15.33
N SER A 89 -3.30 -3.20 -16.46
CA SER A 89 -4.10 -3.52 -17.66
C SER A 89 -5.16 -4.58 -17.36
N LEU A 90 -4.75 -5.70 -16.74
CA LEU A 90 -5.69 -6.76 -16.40
C LEU A 90 -6.82 -6.28 -15.48
N VAL A 91 -6.48 -5.50 -14.45
CA VAL A 91 -7.49 -4.94 -13.52
C VAL A 91 -8.40 -3.95 -14.25
N ASN A 92 -7.82 -3.03 -15.02
CA ASN A 92 -8.58 -2.03 -15.76
C ASN A 92 -9.54 -2.67 -16.77
N ASP A 93 -9.02 -3.58 -17.59
CA ASP A 93 -9.78 -4.15 -18.71
C ASP A 93 -10.83 -5.17 -18.23
N HIS A 94 -10.49 -6.01 -17.25
CA HIS A 94 -11.38 -7.11 -16.84
C HIS A 94 -12.26 -6.80 -15.63
N LEU A 95 -11.86 -5.88 -14.77
CA LEU A 95 -12.61 -5.58 -13.55
C LEU A 95 -13.30 -4.20 -13.61
N ILE A 96 -12.60 -3.16 -14.05
CA ILE A 96 -13.14 -1.80 -14.05
C ILE A 96 -14.00 -1.56 -15.28
N THR A 97 -13.43 -1.72 -16.47
CA THR A 97 -14.12 -1.39 -17.75
C THR A 97 -15.34 -2.27 -17.99
N ASN A 98 -15.32 -3.52 -17.55
CA ASN A 98 -16.46 -4.40 -17.69
C ASN A 98 -17.64 -4.07 -16.76
N GLY A 99 -17.49 -3.10 -15.85
CA GLY A 99 -18.56 -2.59 -14.98
C GLY A 99 -19.14 -3.60 -14.00
N LYS A 100 -18.46 -4.73 -13.75
CA LYS A 100 -18.93 -5.80 -12.87
C LYS A 100 -18.43 -5.67 -11.44
N THR A 101 -17.66 -4.63 -11.13
CA THR A 101 -17.07 -4.41 -9.81
C THR A 101 -17.39 -3.00 -9.32
N ASN A 102 -17.25 -2.80 -8.03
CA ASN A 102 -17.41 -1.49 -7.40
C ASN A 102 -16.09 -0.70 -7.34
N ILE A 103 -15.04 -1.14 -8.05
CA ILE A 103 -13.75 -0.45 -8.06
C ILE A 103 -13.92 0.94 -8.66
N LYS A 104 -13.65 1.96 -7.86
CA LYS A 104 -13.78 3.37 -8.21
C LYS A 104 -12.50 3.93 -8.83
N GLY A 105 -11.35 3.31 -8.54
CA GLY A 105 -10.08 3.74 -9.11
C GLY A 105 -8.92 2.78 -8.87
N LEU A 106 -8.02 2.76 -9.85
CA LEU A 106 -6.72 2.11 -9.81
C LEU A 106 -5.66 3.18 -10.02
N TYR A 107 -4.71 3.27 -9.10
CA TYR A 107 -3.66 4.28 -9.10
C TYR A 107 -2.29 3.61 -8.98
N LEU A 108 -1.32 4.07 -9.78
CA LEU A 108 0.08 3.73 -9.58
C LEU A 108 0.72 4.76 -8.65
N LEU A 109 1.75 4.36 -7.91
CA LEU A 109 2.52 5.29 -7.09
C LEU A 109 4.02 4.96 -7.14
N TRP A 110 4.83 5.99 -7.35
CA TRP A 110 6.27 5.84 -7.36
C TRP A 110 6.81 5.55 -5.96
N ASN A 111 7.46 4.39 -5.81
CA ASN A 111 8.08 3.93 -4.57
C ASN A 111 9.57 3.67 -4.78
N MET A 112 10.36 3.81 -3.73
CA MET A 112 11.82 3.60 -3.73
C MET A 112 12.57 4.43 -4.78
N VAL A 113 12.14 5.67 -5.02
CA VAL A 113 12.75 6.55 -6.00
C VAL A 113 14.09 7.07 -5.49
N ASP A 114 15.18 6.79 -6.21
CA ASP A 114 16.49 7.43 -5.94
C ASP A 114 16.53 8.80 -6.62
N GLY A 115 16.56 9.86 -5.83
CA GLY A 115 16.59 11.25 -6.34
C GLY A 115 17.83 11.60 -7.18
N ARG A 116 18.81 10.69 -7.26
CA ARG A 116 20.00 10.83 -8.11
C ARG A 116 19.79 10.25 -9.51
N GLU A 117 18.82 9.40 -9.68
CA GLU A 117 18.46 8.82 -10.97
C GLU A 117 17.68 9.86 -11.79
N LYS A 118 18.40 10.51 -12.71
CA LYS A 118 17.79 11.33 -13.76
C LYS A 118 17.44 10.39 -14.92
N THR A 119 16.25 9.82 -14.92
CA THR A 119 15.93 8.91 -15.99
C THR A 119 14.77 9.43 -16.82
N ASP A 120 14.96 9.47 -18.13
CA ASP A 120 13.87 9.52 -19.11
C ASP A 120 12.88 8.37 -18.90
N LEU A 121 13.30 7.35 -18.16
CA LEU A 121 12.53 6.17 -17.80
C LEU A 121 11.22 6.54 -17.08
N TYR A 122 11.28 7.42 -16.08
CA TYR A 122 10.07 7.89 -15.38
C TYR A 122 9.07 8.49 -16.35
N ARG A 123 9.54 9.38 -17.23
CA ARG A 123 8.68 10.04 -18.22
C ARG A 123 8.09 9.06 -19.23
N ILE A 124 8.86 8.06 -19.65
CA ILE A 124 8.37 7.01 -20.56
C ILE A 124 7.23 6.24 -19.88
N TYR A 125 7.41 5.81 -18.67
CA TYR A 125 6.39 5.04 -17.94
C TYR A 125 5.17 5.88 -17.57
N GLU A 126 5.34 7.15 -17.24
CA GLU A 126 4.22 8.09 -17.04
C GLU A 126 3.39 8.24 -18.33
N THR A 127 4.05 8.31 -19.49
CA THR A 127 3.37 8.35 -20.77
C THR A 127 2.59 7.06 -21.02
N VAL A 128 3.21 5.90 -20.83
CA VAL A 128 2.55 4.60 -21.02
C VAL A 128 1.36 4.44 -20.07
N ALA A 129 1.51 4.77 -18.79
CA ALA A 129 0.41 4.72 -17.85
C ALA A 129 -0.75 5.64 -18.23
N ALA A 130 -0.45 6.86 -18.72
CA ALA A 130 -1.45 7.80 -19.22
C ALA A 130 -2.19 7.26 -20.45
N GLU A 131 -1.47 6.64 -21.39
CA GLU A 131 -2.08 5.99 -22.57
C GLU A 131 -3.00 4.83 -22.20
N MET A 132 -2.68 4.12 -21.11
CA MET A 132 -3.52 3.05 -20.54
C MET A 132 -4.71 3.59 -19.72
N GLY A 133 -4.80 4.91 -19.51
CA GLY A 133 -5.82 5.51 -18.65
C GLY A 133 -5.64 5.21 -17.15
N VAL A 134 -4.43 4.82 -16.72
CA VAL A 134 -4.13 4.52 -15.32
C VAL A 134 -3.34 5.68 -14.71
N PRO A 135 -3.93 6.46 -13.79
CA PRO A 135 -3.26 7.61 -13.19
C PRO A 135 -2.14 7.20 -12.25
N ILE A 136 -1.09 8.01 -12.23
CA ILE A 136 0.00 7.92 -11.26
C ILE A 136 -0.19 9.01 -10.21
N LEU A 137 -0.02 8.68 -8.94
CA LEU A 137 -0.08 9.65 -7.83
C LEU A 137 1.03 10.69 -7.96
N LYS A 138 0.75 11.92 -7.53
CA LYS A 138 1.72 13.02 -7.57
C LYS A 138 2.83 12.84 -6.53
N THR A 139 2.50 12.20 -5.40
CA THR A 139 3.44 11.97 -4.32
C THR A 139 4.36 10.81 -4.65
N ILE A 140 5.66 11.07 -4.57
CA ILE A 140 6.73 10.10 -4.81
C ILE A 140 7.32 9.69 -3.46
N LEU A 141 7.46 8.39 -3.22
CA LEU A 141 8.16 7.87 -2.05
C LEU A 141 9.65 7.66 -2.36
N PRO A 142 10.55 8.40 -1.71
CA PRO A 142 11.98 8.24 -1.93
C PRO A 142 12.50 6.92 -1.39
N ASP A 143 13.57 6.39 -2.00
CA ASP A 143 14.30 5.27 -1.42
C ASP A 143 14.90 5.65 -0.07
N SER A 144 14.51 4.94 0.96
CA SER A 144 14.97 5.20 2.31
C SER A 144 15.41 3.92 3.02
N LYS A 145 16.71 3.86 3.31
CA LYS A 145 17.26 2.78 4.14
C LYS A 145 16.63 2.73 5.54
N ARG A 146 15.94 3.79 5.97
CA ARG A 146 15.28 3.85 7.29
C ARG A 146 14.16 2.82 7.41
N PHE A 147 13.44 2.53 6.33
CA PHE A 147 12.37 1.53 6.31
C PHE A 147 12.88 0.10 6.12
N ARG A 148 14.11 -0.06 5.58
CA ARG A 148 14.72 -1.38 5.35
C ARG A 148 15.52 -1.90 6.55
N ARG A 149 15.84 -1.05 7.53
CA ARG A 149 16.62 -1.46 8.70
C ARG A 149 15.69 -2.12 9.72
N GLU A 150 15.79 -3.42 9.82
CA GLU A 150 15.30 -4.12 11.00
C GLU A 150 16.10 -3.68 12.24
N ALA A 151 15.40 -3.52 13.35
CA ALA A 151 16.07 -3.20 14.60
C ALA A 151 16.88 -4.43 15.04
N MET A 152 18.20 -4.35 14.98
CA MET A 152 19.07 -5.35 15.59
C MET A 152 18.93 -5.27 17.10
N GLU A 153 18.77 -6.42 17.76
CA GLU A 153 18.55 -6.57 19.21
C GLU A 153 19.71 -6.02 20.08
N GLU A 154 20.87 -5.75 19.48
CA GLU A 154 22.11 -5.41 20.21
C GLU A 154 22.19 -3.97 20.73
N SER A 155 21.32 -3.07 20.31
CA SER A 155 21.47 -1.66 20.69
C SER A 155 20.52 -1.15 21.79
N GLY A 156 19.70 -1.99 22.38
CA GLY A 156 18.76 -1.60 23.44
C GLY A 156 17.70 -0.56 23.04
N LYS A 157 17.72 -0.09 21.80
CA LYS A 157 16.77 0.82 21.18
C LYS A 157 16.07 0.10 20.03
N ALA A 158 15.26 -0.88 20.37
CA ALA A 158 14.41 -1.60 19.41
C ALA A 158 13.31 -0.68 18.89
N LEU A 159 13.65 0.23 18.00
CA LEU A 159 12.71 0.88 17.13
C LEU A 159 12.41 -0.09 15.99
N PHE A 160 11.38 -0.90 16.16
CA PHE A 160 10.84 -1.67 15.05
C PHE A 160 10.38 -0.68 14.00
N ARG A 161 11.14 -0.60 12.92
CA ARG A 161 10.82 0.24 11.75
C ARG A 161 10.00 -0.56 10.73
N SER A 162 9.06 -1.31 11.25
CA SER A 162 8.12 -2.09 10.45
C SER A 162 6.88 -1.26 10.15
N THR A 163 6.24 -1.51 9.03
CA THR A 163 4.92 -0.95 8.69
C THR A 163 3.82 -1.33 9.69
N LEU A 164 4.06 -2.33 10.53
CA LEU A 164 3.15 -2.74 11.61
C LEU A 164 3.16 -1.79 12.81
N PHE A 165 4.12 -0.87 12.88
CA PHE A 165 4.28 0.03 14.02
C PHE A 165 4.09 1.47 13.56
N PRO A 166 3.44 2.31 14.38
CA PRO A 166 3.31 3.72 14.05
C PRO A 166 4.71 4.35 14.01
N PRO A 167 5.12 4.94 12.88
CA PRO A 167 6.43 5.57 12.77
C PRO A 167 6.50 6.80 13.67
N ASP A 168 7.67 7.07 14.22
CA ASP A 168 7.92 8.35 14.89
C ASP A 168 8.09 9.48 13.87
N ARG A 169 8.03 10.73 14.35
CA ARG A 169 8.16 11.92 13.48
C ARG A 169 9.51 11.99 12.76
N THR A 170 10.57 11.45 13.34
CA THR A 170 11.91 11.48 12.74
C THR A 170 12.01 10.49 11.57
N LEU A 171 11.26 9.39 11.64
CA LEU A 171 11.16 8.41 10.56
C LEU A 171 10.36 8.95 9.38
N ILE A 172 9.25 9.63 9.66
CA ILE A 172 8.36 10.19 8.63
C ILE A 172 9.01 11.38 7.92
N LYS A 173 9.82 12.18 8.63
CA LYS A 173 10.45 13.37 8.06
C LYS A 173 11.27 13.05 6.80
N GLY A 174 10.89 13.65 5.67
CA GLY A 174 11.54 13.45 4.38
C GLY A 174 11.22 12.10 3.71
N SER A 175 10.20 11.38 4.18
CA SER A 175 9.72 10.15 3.54
C SER A 175 8.55 10.38 2.59
N ASN A 176 7.95 11.56 2.61
CA ASN A 176 6.71 11.92 1.92
C ASN A 176 5.48 11.08 2.32
N LEU A 177 5.54 10.32 3.42
CA LEU A 177 4.40 9.49 3.87
C LEU A 177 3.19 10.33 4.27
N ASP A 178 3.40 11.49 4.88
CA ASP A 178 2.29 12.38 5.25
C ASP A 178 1.60 12.87 3.97
N ALA A 179 2.36 13.35 2.98
CA ALA A 179 1.82 13.81 1.70
C ALA A 179 1.09 12.70 0.94
N LEU A 180 1.65 11.47 0.93
CA LEU A 180 0.98 10.32 0.32
C LEU A 180 -0.33 9.99 1.03
N THR A 181 -0.33 10.02 2.35
CA THR A 181 -1.54 9.77 3.14
C THR A 181 -2.62 10.80 2.82
N ASP A 182 -2.26 12.07 2.76
CA ASP A 182 -3.20 13.15 2.42
C ASP A 182 -3.74 13.03 1.00
N GLU A 183 -2.90 12.64 0.04
CA GLU A 183 -3.31 12.42 -1.35
C GLU A 183 -4.29 11.24 -1.45
N ILE A 184 -3.98 10.10 -0.83
CA ILE A 184 -4.86 8.92 -0.80
C ILE A 184 -6.20 9.28 -0.12
N LEU A 185 -6.17 9.94 1.04
CA LEU A 185 -7.38 10.34 1.73
C LEU A 185 -8.22 11.34 0.92
N THR A 186 -7.58 12.20 0.14
CA THR A 186 -8.28 13.12 -0.76
C THR A 186 -9.01 12.35 -1.85
N ILE A 187 -8.37 11.36 -2.46
CA ILE A 187 -8.98 10.51 -3.48
C ILE A 187 -10.19 9.75 -2.92
N ILE A 188 -10.04 9.16 -1.73
CA ILE A 188 -11.09 8.36 -1.10
C ILE A 188 -12.30 9.21 -0.69
N LYS A 189 -12.10 10.49 -0.34
CA LYS A 189 -13.13 11.40 0.18
C LYS A 189 -13.81 12.26 -0.89
N GLN A 190 -13.38 12.21 -2.15
CA GLN A 190 -13.96 13.02 -3.23
C GLN A 190 -15.33 12.54 -3.74
N GLU A 191 -15.98 11.64 -2.98
CA GLU A 191 -17.36 11.19 -3.24
C GLU A 191 -18.34 11.80 -2.25
#